data_263780845fca49a122db34f772b56750
#
_entry.id   263780845fca49a122db34f772b56750
#
_cell.length_a   1.000
_cell.length_b   1.000
_cell.length_c   1.000
_cell.angle_alpha   90.00
_cell.angle_beta   90.00
_cell.angle_gamma   90.00
#
_symmetry.space_group_name_H-M   'P 1'
#
loop_
_entity.id
_entity.type
_entity.pdbx_description
1 polymer ?
#
loop_
_entity_poly.entity_id
_entity_poly.type
_entity_poly.pdbx_seq_one_letter_code
_entity_poly.pdbx_strand_id
1 'polypeptide(L)'
;QPQYLAVAFDLHAPTFRHKMYDQYKGTRKPMPQELREQVPVIQEVLAAMDIEIVTKEGYEADDILGTLGRKCEAEGMEVTIVSGDRDLLQLATDHILIRIPKTVKRVTTIENYHTAEVLEKYSLLPKQIIDLKALMGDTADNIPGLPGVGEKTATKILLQYETLENAHAHFEEIKPNKAKEAMRDHYDLAELSKKLATIDTDAPVELDREKAALSNFYTPKAYEMFKRLEFKNLLGRFEETNAEPEDAVFLRTVTDFSEAEELFGTIAKEEKAGAALLTEETPKDGPMADRSRSLVGMAVAYGSGEPDVVYFPAEGFLTGDYLKEKLTELQKQIPVFCVMDGKEFLKDMPDADEAHLFDAGIAAYLLNPLKSQYSYDDIVKEYVHRYVPAVEEIFGGSKIPAAGKMTPEQQESYAGHQAYAVFAAQENMEKLLKEQDRSGQELAKELGLSRSSLFAKFKARSEEH
;
A
#
# COMPACT_ATOMS: atom_id res chain seq x y z
N GLN A 1 -13.37 -5.21 11.65
CA GLN A 1 -12.47 -4.07 11.86
C GLN A 1 -12.34 -3.83 13.35
N PRO A 2 -11.13 -3.51 13.88
CA PRO A 2 -10.98 -3.17 15.28
C PRO A 2 -11.75 -1.88 15.61
N GLN A 3 -12.14 -1.73 16.87
CA GLN A 3 -12.83 -0.51 17.35
C GLN A 3 -11.83 0.51 17.89
N TYR A 4 -10.71 0.05 18.41
CA TYR A 4 -9.68 0.88 19.03
C TYR A 4 -8.31 0.50 18.48
N LEU A 5 -7.41 1.49 18.40
CA LEU A 5 -6.01 1.30 18.04
C LEU A 5 -5.14 2.22 18.90
N ALA A 6 -4.09 1.65 19.48
CA ALA A 6 -3.04 2.41 20.15
C ALA A 6 -1.67 1.85 19.77
N VAL A 7 -0.66 2.70 19.75
CA VAL A 7 0.74 2.34 19.45
C VAL A 7 1.59 2.68 20.66
N ALA A 8 2.29 1.65 21.19
CA ALA A 8 3.21 1.82 22.31
C ALA A 8 4.63 2.11 21.81
N PHE A 9 5.31 3.06 22.44
CA PHE A 9 6.73 3.37 22.18
C PHE A 9 7.56 3.31 23.45
N ASP A 10 8.80 2.82 23.29
CA ASP A 10 9.84 2.93 24.32
C ASP A 10 10.30 4.40 24.46
N LEU A 11 10.56 4.80 25.69
CA LEU A 11 11.24 6.06 25.99
C LEU A 11 12.75 5.81 26.16
N HIS A 12 13.56 6.83 25.82
CA HIS A 12 15.01 6.83 26.06
C HIS A 12 15.34 7.07 27.53
N ALA A 13 14.75 6.29 28.43
CA ALA A 13 14.96 6.37 29.86
C ALA A 13 15.21 4.97 30.45
N PRO A 14 16.01 4.85 31.51
CA PRO A 14 16.19 3.57 32.17
C PRO A 14 14.88 3.05 32.72
N THR A 15 14.58 1.77 32.44
CA THR A 15 13.40 1.07 32.96
C THR A 15 13.71 0.42 34.33
N PHE A 16 12.70 -0.13 34.99
CA PHE A 16 12.90 -0.88 36.24
C PHE A 16 13.85 -2.05 36.05
N ARG A 17 13.91 -2.68 34.84
CA ARG A 17 14.84 -3.77 34.52
C ARG A 17 16.30 -3.30 34.57
N HIS A 18 16.60 -2.12 34.04
CA HIS A 18 17.95 -1.54 34.13
C HIS A 18 18.37 -1.25 35.61
N LYS A 19 17.41 -0.86 36.46
CA LYS A 19 17.66 -0.66 37.87
C LYS A 19 17.86 -1.97 38.62
N MET A 20 17.28 -3.06 38.14
CA MET A 20 17.40 -4.40 38.72
C MET A 20 18.69 -5.10 38.27
N TYR A 21 19.12 -4.87 37.04
CA TYR A 21 20.29 -5.48 36.42
C TYR A 21 20.99 -4.55 35.47
N ASP A 22 22.12 -3.97 35.88
CA ASP A 22 22.85 -2.93 35.12
C ASP A 22 23.30 -3.38 33.73
N GLN A 23 23.45 -4.70 33.51
CA GLN A 23 23.86 -5.26 32.22
C GLN A 23 22.67 -5.58 31.30
N TYR A 24 21.42 -5.36 31.73
CA TYR A 24 20.24 -5.59 30.91
C TYR A 24 20.31 -4.77 29.60
N LYS A 25 20.15 -5.45 28.47
CA LYS A 25 20.33 -4.91 27.11
C LYS A 25 21.70 -4.27 26.83
N GLY A 26 22.68 -4.46 27.73
CA GLY A 26 24.01 -3.84 27.63
C GLY A 26 24.86 -4.28 26.43
N THR A 27 24.54 -5.41 25.81
CA THR A 27 25.19 -5.91 24.61
C THR A 27 24.57 -5.38 23.32
N ARG A 28 23.41 -4.72 23.40
CA ARG A 28 22.74 -4.13 22.22
C ARG A 28 23.56 -2.98 21.65
N LYS A 29 23.79 -2.98 20.36
CA LYS A 29 24.38 -1.83 19.67
C LYS A 29 23.42 -0.64 19.76
N PRO A 30 23.92 0.59 19.92
CA PRO A 30 23.06 1.77 19.89
C PRO A 30 22.35 1.85 18.54
N MET A 31 21.12 2.37 18.57
CA MET A 31 20.35 2.63 17.35
C MET A 31 21.16 3.58 16.44
N PRO A 32 21.31 3.28 15.12
CA PRO A 32 21.93 4.19 14.17
C PRO A 32 21.27 5.58 14.23
N GLN A 33 22.07 6.63 14.03
CA GLN A 33 21.58 8.01 14.17
C GLN A 33 20.43 8.29 13.20
N GLU A 34 20.56 7.82 11.96
CA GLU A 34 19.56 7.99 10.90
C GLU A 34 18.20 7.37 11.30
N LEU A 35 18.21 6.24 11.99
CA LEU A 35 16.99 5.60 12.49
C LEU A 35 16.43 6.32 13.71
N ARG A 36 17.31 6.81 14.60
CA ARG A 36 16.89 7.60 15.78
C ARG A 36 16.14 8.86 15.39
N GLU A 37 16.59 9.53 14.33
CA GLU A 37 15.97 10.76 13.80
C GLU A 37 14.60 10.49 13.16
N GLN A 38 14.33 9.25 12.74
CA GLN A 38 13.04 8.88 12.15
C GLN A 38 11.96 8.57 13.20
N VAL A 39 12.33 8.19 14.43
CA VAL A 39 11.33 7.85 15.47
C VAL A 39 10.38 9.02 15.78
N PRO A 40 10.84 10.25 16.00
CA PRO A 40 9.95 11.39 16.19
C PRO A 40 9.05 11.65 14.97
N VAL A 41 9.58 11.47 13.76
CA VAL A 41 8.81 11.64 12.51
C VAL A 41 7.68 10.62 12.41
N ILE A 42 7.92 9.34 12.78
CA ILE A 42 6.87 8.33 12.83
C ILE A 42 5.79 8.72 13.85
N GLN A 43 6.18 9.23 15.02
CA GLN A 43 5.23 9.69 16.03
C GLN A 43 4.41 10.89 15.53
N GLU A 44 5.02 11.84 14.82
CA GLU A 44 4.30 12.95 14.18
C GLU A 44 3.29 12.43 13.12
N VAL A 45 3.68 11.44 12.33
CA VAL A 45 2.77 10.81 11.34
C VAL A 45 1.57 10.16 12.03
N LEU A 46 1.81 9.36 13.07
CA LEU A 46 0.73 8.70 13.81
C LEU A 46 -0.20 9.71 14.48
N ALA A 47 0.35 10.77 15.07
CA ALA A 47 -0.43 11.85 15.66
C ALA A 47 -1.25 12.63 14.60
N ALA A 48 -0.68 12.84 13.40
CA ALA A 48 -1.40 13.46 12.29
C ALA A 48 -2.55 12.57 11.76
N MET A 49 -2.44 11.24 11.93
CA MET A 49 -3.47 10.25 11.61
C MET A 49 -4.50 10.06 12.74
N ASP A 50 -4.43 10.85 13.80
CA ASP A 50 -5.26 10.71 15.03
C ASP A 50 -5.14 9.31 15.67
N ILE A 51 -3.93 8.70 15.62
CA ILE A 51 -3.65 7.40 16.27
C ILE A 51 -3.07 7.68 17.65
N GLU A 52 -3.67 7.07 18.68
CA GLU A 52 -3.22 7.18 20.06
C GLU A 52 -1.83 6.58 20.26
N ILE A 53 -0.91 7.38 20.82
CA ILE A 53 0.45 6.96 21.17
C ILE A 53 0.55 6.87 22.70
N VAL A 54 0.91 5.69 23.20
CA VAL A 54 1.08 5.44 24.63
C VAL A 54 2.54 5.24 24.96
N THR A 55 3.02 6.01 25.92
CA THR A 55 4.38 5.90 26.46
C THR A 55 4.33 5.97 27.99
N LYS A 56 5.30 5.34 28.67
CA LYS A 56 5.40 5.44 30.12
C LYS A 56 6.85 5.39 30.59
N GLU A 57 7.30 6.42 31.31
CA GLU A 57 8.62 6.43 31.88
C GLU A 57 8.80 5.31 32.91
N GLY A 58 9.94 4.62 32.82
CA GLY A 58 10.29 3.49 33.68
C GLY A 58 9.77 2.13 33.21
N TYR A 59 8.97 2.07 32.13
CA TYR A 59 8.41 0.86 31.52
C TYR A 59 8.81 0.77 30.06
N GLU A 60 8.80 -0.44 29.53
CA GLU A 60 9.02 -0.72 28.11
C GLU A 60 7.68 -0.78 27.36
N ALA A 61 7.72 -0.63 26.04
CA ALA A 61 6.52 -0.73 25.19
C ALA A 61 5.79 -2.05 25.39
N ASP A 62 6.53 -3.16 25.65
CA ASP A 62 5.95 -4.48 25.88
C ASP A 62 5.17 -4.53 27.22
N ASP A 63 5.61 -3.80 28.25
CA ASP A 63 4.86 -3.69 29.52
C ASP A 63 3.57 -2.89 29.32
N ILE A 64 3.62 -1.84 28.49
CA ILE A 64 2.43 -1.05 28.10
C ILE A 64 1.44 -1.94 27.35
N LEU A 65 1.91 -2.68 26.34
CA LEU A 65 1.08 -3.58 25.56
C LEU A 65 0.49 -4.70 26.43
N GLY A 66 1.30 -5.28 27.33
CA GLY A 66 0.86 -6.31 28.27
C GLY A 66 -0.23 -5.79 29.21
N THR A 67 -0.02 -4.61 29.80
CA THR A 67 -0.97 -3.99 30.71
C THR A 67 -2.29 -3.65 30.00
N LEU A 68 -2.23 -2.94 28.87
CA LEU A 68 -3.43 -2.58 28.10
C LEU A 68 -4.15 -3.84 27.60
N GLY A 69 -3.41 -4.82 27.11
CA GLY A 69 -3.98 -6.08 26.64
C GLY A 69 -4.76 -6.81 27.72
N ARG A 70 -4.19 -6.95 28.92
CA ARG A 70 -4.87 -7.60 30.07
C ARG A 70 -6.07 -6.81 30.57
N LYS A 71 -5.98 -5.48 30.63
CA LYS A 71 -7.12 -4.63 31.03
C LYS A 71 -8.26 -4.74 30.04
N CYS A 72 -7.99 -4.66 28.74
CA CYS A 72 -8.99 -4.79 27.69
C CYS A 72 -9.63 -6.20 27.68
N GLU A 73 -8.83 -7.26 27.83
CA GLU A 73 -9.35 -8.63 27.97
C GLU A 73 -10.28 -8.77 29.18
N ALA A 74 -9.90 -8.22 30.32
CA ALA A 74 -10.73 -8.26 31.55
C ALA A 74 -12.07 -7.52 31.39
N GLU A 75 -12.16 -6.58 30.47
CA GLU A 75 -13.38 -5.87 30.09
C GLU A 75 -14.19 -6.58 28.97
N GLY A 76 -13.74 -7.77 28.55
CA GLY A 76 -14.42 -8.60 27.55
C GLY A 76 -14.12 -8.21 26.11
N MET A 77 -13.02 -7.52 25.83
CA MET A 77 -12.57 -7.17 24.48
C MET A 77 -11.70 -8.28 23.88
N GLU A 78 -11.83 -8.50 22.58
CA GLU A 78 -10.86 -9.25 21.79
C GLU A 78 -9.66 -8.34 21.49
N VAL A 79 -8.47 -8.79 21.88
CA VAL A 79 -7.25 -8.00 21.78
C VAL A 79 -6.33 -8.58 20.71
N THR A 80 -5.76 -7.74 19.88
CA THR A 80 -4.69 -8.12 18.94
C THR A 80 -3.44 -7.29 19.21
N ILE A 81 -2.34 -7.92 19.57
CA ILE A 81 -1.03 -7.29 19.74
C ILE A 81 -0.19 -7.62 18.49
N VAL A 82 0.30 -6.60 17.80
CA VAL A 82 1.16 -6.74 16.62
C VAL A 82 2.57 -6.29 16.99
N SER A 83 3.52 -7.22 16.96
CA SER A 83 4.93 -6.92 17.27
C SER A 83 5.86 -7.95 16.61
N GLY A 84 7.11 -7.57 16.37
CA GLY A 84 8.16 -8.49 15.97
C GLY A 84 8.76 -9.29 17.14
N ASP A 85 8.47 -8.90 18.38
CA ASP A 85 9.05 -9.52 19.58
C ASP A 85 8.26 -10.77 20.02
N ARG A 86 8.99 -11.86 20.18
CA ARG A 86 8.43 -13.15 20.61
C ARG A 86 8.19 -13.24 22.11
N ASP A 87 8.72 -12.30 22.89
CA ASP A 87 8.48 -12.24 24.32
C ASP A 87 7.01 -11.97 24.64
N LEU A 88 6.32 -11.28 23.76
CA LEU A 88 4.89 -11.06 23.83
C LEU A 88 4.05 -12.35 23.76
N LEU A 89 4.62 -13.48 23.30
CA LEU A 89 3.92 -14.78 23.32
C LEU A 89 3.48 -15.21 24.72
N GLN A 90 4.15 -14.72 25.78
CA GLN A 90 3.74 -14.95 27.18
C GLN A 90 2.36 -14.36 27.50
N LEU A 91 1.89 -13.40 26.70
CA LEU A 91 0.60 -12.72 26.89
C LEU A 91 -0.55 -13.42 26.16
N ALA A 92 -0.27 -14.35 25.24
CA ALA A 92 -1.30 -15.00 24.44
C ALA A 92 -2.34 -15.72 25.32
N THR A 93 -3.61 -15.53 24.96
CA THR A 93 -4.77 -16.21 25.54
C THR A 93 -5.75 -16.58 24.43
N ASP A 94 -6.92 -17.05 24.79
CA ASP A 94 -8.00 -17.27 23.81
C ASP A 94 -8.60 -15.97 23.31
N HIS A 95 -8.42 -14.84 24.02
CA HIS A 95 -8.91 -13.49 23.69
C HIS A 95 -7.78 -12.50 23.36
N ILE A 96 -6.52 -12.82 23.64
CA ILE A 96 -5.36 -12.03 23.24
C ILE A 96 -4.62 -12.76 22.14
N LEU A 97 -4.71 -12.25 20.93
CA LEU A 97 -4.01 -12.72 19.74
C LEU A 97 -2.68 -11.98 19.59
N ILE A 98 -1.56 -12.71 19.55
CA ILE A 98 -0.25 -12.15 19.20
C ILE A 98 0.02 -12.38 17.71
N ARG A 99 0.25 -11.30 16.98
CA ARG A 99 0.56 -11.32 15.53
C ARG A 99 2.00 -10.91 15.30
N ILE A 100 2.79 -11.81 14.74
CA ILE A 100 4.22 -11.59 14.49
C ILE A 100 4.45 -11.48 12.98
N PRO A 101 4.71 -10.26 12.43
CA PRO A 101 5.13 -10.09 11.06
C PRO A 101 6.52 -10.70 10.82
N LYS A 102 6.67 -11.51 9.78
CA LYS A 102 7.93 -12.14 9.40
C LYS A 102 8.21 -11.91 7.93
N THR A 103 9.25 -11.17 7.63
CA THR A 103 9.65 -10.90 6.24
C THR A 103 10.78 -11.84 5.83
N VAL A 104 10.53 -12.67 4.80
CA VAL A 104 11.51 -13.55 4.19
C VAL A 104 11.53 -13.28 2.69
N LYS A 105 12.70 -12.97 2.12
CA LYS A 105 12.88 -12.69 0.68
C LYS A 105 11.88 -11.68 0.12
N ARG A 106 11.64 -10.57 0.84
CA ARG A 106 10.69 -9.48 0.52
C ARG A 106 9.19 -9.86 0.59
N VAL A 107 8.85 -11.06 1.05
CA VAL A 107 7.47 -11.46 1.30
C VAL A 107 7.24 -11.40 2.81
N THR A 108 6.27 -10.62 3.24
CA THR A 108 5.86 -10.55 4.65
C THR A 108 4.70 -11.50 4.89
N THR A 109 4.90 -12.45 5.78
CA THR A 109 3.86 -13.35 6.31
C THR A 109 3.57 -12.95 7.74
N ILE A 110 2.36 -13.23 8.22
CA ILE A 110 1.97 -12.96 9.60
C ILE A 110 1.72 -14.29 10.30
N GLU A 111 2.48 -14.55 11.34
CA GLU A 111 2.25 -15.68 12.24
C GLU A 111 1.27 -15.22 13.33
N ASN A 112 0.20 -15.99 13.57
CA ASN A 112 -0.84 -15.70 14.57
C ASN A 112 -0.73 -16.71 15.71
N TYR A 113 -0.83 -16.24 16.97
CA TYR A 113 -0.66 -17.05 18.15
C TYR A 113 -1.70 -16.73 19.22
N HIS A 114 -2.63 -17.65 19.46
CA HIS A 114 -3.37 -17.80 20.70
C HIS A 114 -2.68 -18.86 21.56
N THR A 115 -3.29 -19.25 22.67
CA THR A 115 -2.77 -20.30 23.55
C THR A 115 -2.46 -21.60 22.79
N ALA A 116 -3.33 -22.02 21.90
CA ALA A 116 -3.20 -23.27 21.14
C ALA A 116 -1.99 -23.27 20.20
N GLU A 117 -1.77 -22.19 19.44
CA GLU A 117 -0.66 -22.10 18.51
C GLU A 117 0.69 -21.96 19.22
N VAL A 118 0.75 -21.31 20.40
CA VAL A 118 1.95 -21.29 21.23
C VAL A 118 2.26 -22.72 21.70
N LEU A 119 1.28 -23.45 22.20
CA LEU A 119 1.44 -24.83 22.65
C LEU A 119 1.86 -25.76 21.51
N GLU A 120 1.26 -25.64 20.35
CA GLU A 120 1.63 -26.44 19.16
C GLU A 120 3.09 -26.21 18.74
N LYS A 121 3.53 -24.94 18.72
CA LYS A 121 4.86 -24.58 18.21
C LYS A 121 5.98 -24.82 19.20
N TYR A 122 5.75 -24.48 20.47
CA TYR A 122 6.80 -24.52 21.52
C TYR A 122 6.65 -25.70 22.47
N SER A 123 5.54 -26.44 22.39
CA SER A 123 5.18 -27.49 23.38
C SER A 123 5.06 -26.98 24.82
N LEU A 124 4.87 -25.67 24.98
CA LEU A 124 4.77 -24.95 26.24
C LEU A 124 3.56 -24.01 26.21
N LEU A 125 2.95 -23.79 27.37
CA LEU A 125 1.91 -22.78 27.53
C LEU A 125 2.51 -21.36 27.47
N PRO A 126 1.75 -20.34 27.09
CA PRO A 126 2.22 -18.94 27.04
C PRO A 126 2.99 -18.51 28.30
N LYS A 127 2.46 -18.78 29.49
CA LYS A 127 3.13 -18.43 30.75
C LYS A 127 4.48 -19.13 30.95
N GLN A 128 4.67 -20.31 30.36
CA GLN A 128 5.92 -21.04 30.45
C GLN A 128 7.03 -20.47 29.57
N ILE A 129 6.72 -19.56 28.62
CA ILE A 129 7.72 -18.82 27.86
C ILE A 129 8.61 -17.98 28.80
N ILE A 130 8.06 -17.46 29.90
CA ILE A 130 8.81 -16.74 30.93
C ILE A 130 9.83 -17.67 31.58
N ASP A 131 9.40 -18.86 32.03
CA ASP A 131 10.25 -19.84 32.67
C ASP A 131 11.28 -20.44 31.69
N LEU A 132 10.92 -20.58 30.42
CA LEU A 132 11.85 -20.97 29.37
C LEU A 132 13.03 -19.98 29.27
N LYS A 133 12.73 -18.68 29.25
CA LYS A 133 13.78 -17.63 29.25
C LYS A 133 14.52 -17.54 30.58
N ALA A 134 13.84 -17.75 31.68
CA ALA A 134 14.51 -17.85 33.01
C ALA A 134 15.58 -18.93 33.03
N LEU A 135 15.31 -20.09 32.42
CA LEU A 135 16.23 -21.21 32.37
C LEU A 135 17.34 -21.04 31.34
N MET A 136 16.99 -20.65 30.08
CA MET A 136 17.97 -20.60 28.99
C MET A 136 18.69 -19.26 28.83
N GLY A 137 18.17 -18.22 29.48
CA GLY A 137 18.59 -16.85 29.26
C GLY A 137 18.12 -16.29 27.93
N ASP A 138 18.47 -15.02 27.67
CA ASP A 138 18.26 -14.33 26.39
C ASP A 138 19.49 -13.50 26.03
N THR A 139 20.16 -13.87 24.95
CA THR A 139 21.36 -13.17 24.48
C THR A 139 21.05 -11.80 23.87
N ALA A 140 19.84 -11.60 23.33
CA ALA A 140 19.44 -10.33 22.74
C ALA A 140 19.24 -9.25 23.81
N ASP A 141 18.71 -9.64 24.97
CA ASP A 141 18.45 -8.76 26.12
C ASP A 141 19.51 -8.89 27.22
N ASN A 142 20.52 -9.72 26.98
CA ASN A 142 21.57 -10.01 27.96
C ASN A 142 21.02 -10.54 29.29
N ILE A 143 19.98 -11.39 29.18
CA ILE A 143 19.42 -12.12 30.33
C ILE A 143 20.25 -13.38 30.58
N PRO A 144 20.81 -13.59 31.79
CA PRO A 144 21.84 -14.60 31.99
C PRO A 144 21.36 -16.05 31.87
N GLY A 145 20.19 -16.39 32.41
CA GLY A 145 19.72 -17.77 32.52
C GLY A 145 20.64 -18.68 33.38
N LEU A 146 20.42 -19.98 33.29
CA LEU A 146 21.29 -20.99 33.94
C LEU A 146 22.46 -21.34 33.03
N PRO A 147 23.71 -21.35 33.56
CA PRO A 147 24.88 -21.65 32.75
C PRO A 147 24.82 -23.03 32.08
N GLY A 148 24.89 -23.04 30.76
CA GLY A 148 24.89 -24.26 29.94
C GLY A 148 23.54 -24.97 29.80
N VAL A 149 22.45 -24.32 30.18
CA VAL A 149 21.07 -24.75 29.89
C VAL A 149 20.60 -24.00 28.64
N GLY A 150 20.42 -24.73 27.54
CA GLY A 150 19.85 -24.19 26.30
C GLY A 150 18.39 -24.59 26.14
N GLU A 151 17.72 -24.04 25.11
CA GLU A 151 16.29 -24.19 24.83
C GLU A 151 15.78 -25.64 24.95
N LYS A 152 16.46 -26.61 24.30
CA LYS A 152 16.03 -28.02 24.34
C LYS A 152 16.04 -28.62 25.76
N THR A 153 16.99 -28.23 26.61
CA THR A 153 17.08 -28.70 27.99
C THR A 153 16.04 -28.00 28.85
N ALA A 154 15.90 -26.69 28.70
CA ALA A 154 14.90 -25.88 29.40
C ALA A 154 13.48 -26.37 29.09
N THR A 155 13.14 -26.59 27.79
CA THR A 155 11.85 -27.16 27.42
C THR A 155 11.57 -28.51 28.06
N LYS A 156 12.55 -29.44 28.10
CA LYS A 156 12.36 -30.73 28.75
C LYS A 156 12.11 -30.60 30.26
N ILE A 157 12.81 -29.67 30.90
CA ILE A 157 12.60 -29.39 32.34
C ILE A 157 11.16 -28.89 32.56
N LEU A 158 10.70 -27.94 31.74
CA LEU A 158 9.36 -27.37 31.88
C LEU A 158 8.24 -28.35 31.50
N LEU A 159 8.46 -29.24 30.56
CA LEU A 159 7.52 -30.33 30.26
C LEU A 159 7.36 -31.34 31.42
N GLN A 160 8.40 -31.50 32.26
CA GLN A 160 8.38 -32.41 33.39
C GLN A 160 7.90 -31.73 34.68
N TYR A 161 8.31 -30.49 34.93
CA TYR A 161 8.10 -29.80 36.21
C TYR A 161 7.17 -28.58 36.11
N GLU A 162 6.73 -28.20 34.91
CA GLU A 162 5.80 -27.13 34.60
C GLU A 162 6.32 -25.71 34.88
N THR A 163 6.98 -25.47 36.03
CA THR A 163 7.48 -24.16 36.44
C THR A 163 8.94 -24.22 36.89
N LEU A 164 9.61 -23.06 36.88
CA LEU A 164 10.97 -22.91 37.39
C LEU A 164 11.09 -23.32 38.86
N GLU A 165 10.13 -22.88 39.68
CA GLU A 165 10.12 -23.13 41.12
C GLU A 165 9.97 -24.64 41.43
N ASN A 166 9.06 -25.32 40.72
CA ASN A 166 8.87 -26.75 40.88
C ASN A 166 10.08 -27.56 40.37
N ALA A 167 10.69 -27.09 39.25
CA ALA A 167 11.94 -27.68 38.78
C ALA A 167 13.06 -27.54 39.80
N HIS A 168 13.17 -26.37 40.47
CA HIS A 168 14.14 -26.19 41.55
C HIS A 168 13.86 -27.08 42.76
N ALA A 169 12.59 -27.20 43.17
CA ALA A 169 12.23 -28.11 44.29
C ALA A 169 12.62 -29.57 44.02
N HIS A 170 12.72 -30.00 42.77
CA HIS A 170 13.07 -31.35 42.34
C HIS A 170 14.42 -31.40 41.60
N PHE A 171 15.34 -30.46 41.88
CA PHE A 171 16.59 -30.33 41.13
C PHE A 171 17.43 -31.61 41.11
N GLU A 172 17.36 -32.42 42.14
CA GLU A 172 18.09 -33.70 42.24
C GLU A 172 17.74 -34.70 41.11
N GLU A 173 16.54 -34.60 40.55
CA GLU A 173 16.01 -35.47 39.49
C GLU A 173 16.29 -34.93 38.08
N ILE A 174 16.78 -33.68 37.96
CA ILE A 174 17.03 -33.03 36.68
C ILE A 174 18.15 -33.72 35.91
N LYS A 175 17.95 -33.90 34.62
CA LYS A 175 18.93 -34.42 33.67
C LYS A 175 19.08 -33.41 32.51
N PRO A 176 20.31 -33.22 32.00
CA PRO A 176 21.60 -33.84 32.35
C PRO A 176 22.17 -33.27 33.67
N ASN A 177 23.19 -33.93 34.25
CA ASN A 177 23.83 -33.51 35.49
C ASN A 177 24.29 -32.05 35.47
N LYS A 178 24.76 -31.54 34.33
CA LYS A 178 25.15 -30.14 34.18
C LYS A 178 23.98 -29.16 34.44
N ALA A 179 22.79 -29.50 34.01
CA ALA A 179 21.59 -28.68 34.28
C ALA A 179 21.17 -28.76 35.75
N LYS A 180 21.29 -29.94 36.36
CA LYS A 180 21.07 -30.14 37.79
C LYS A 180 22.05 -29.32 38.65
N GLU A 181 23.32 -29.36 38.32
CA GLU A 181 24.34 -28.55 39.00
C GLU A 181 24.09 -27.07 38.83
N ALA A 182 23.77 -26.63 37.60
CA ALA A 182 23.42 -25.24 37.31
C ALA A 182 22.19 -24.77 38.09
N MET A 183 21.13 -25.62 38.18
CA MET A 183 19.93 -25.32 38.96
C MET A 183 20.24 -25.22 40.47
N ARG A 184 21.09 -26.07 40.99
CA ARG A 184 21.49 -26.02 42.40
C ARG A 184 22.34 -24.79 42.75
N ASP A 185 23.35 -24.49 41.89
CA ASP A 185 24.41 -23.52 42.21
C ASP A 185 24.10 -22.09 41.73
N HIS A 186 23.17 -21.94 40.82
CA HIS A 186 22.86 -20.64 40.14
C HIS A 186 21.37 -20.34 40.04
N TYR A 187 20.56 -20.86 40.97
CA TYR A 187 19.10 -20.62 40.93
C TYR A 187 18.74 -19.15 41.05
N ASP A 188 19.54 -18.36 41.79
CA ASP A 188 19.43 -16.92 41.90
C ASP A 188 19.50 -16.21 40.55
N LEU A 189 20.32 -16.68 39.60
CA LEU A 189 20.36 -16.17 38.23
C LEU A 189 19.10 -16.49 37.46
N ALA A 190 18.50 -17.67 37.67
CA ALA A 190 17.25 -18.02 37.03
C ALA A 190 16.08 -17.19 37.56
N GLU A 191 16.04 -16.91 38.88
CA GLU A 191 15.05 -16.02 39.49
C GLU A 191 15.18 -14.58 38.96
N LEU A 192 16.40 -14.07 38.86
CA LEU A 192 16.68 -12.77 38.26
C LEU A 192 16.22 -12.76 36.80
N SER A 193 16.59 -13.79 36.03
CA SER A 193 16.22 -13.95 34.63
C SER A 193 14.71 -14.01 34.43
N LYS A 194 13.99 -14.72 35.31
CA LYS A 194 12.51 -14.75 35.31
C LYS A 194 11.92 -13.36 35.50
N LYS A 195 12.42 -12.58 36.47
CA LYS A 195 11.96 -11.20 36.69
C LYS A 195 12.25 -10.29 35.51
N LEU A 196 13.40 -10.43 34.86
CA LEU A 196 13.78 -9.64 33.69
C LEU A 196 12.95 -10.01 32.45
N ALA A 197 12.63 -11.29 32.25
CA ALA A 197 11.86 -11.79 31.10
C ALA A 197 10.36 -11.58 31.27
N THR A 198 9.86 -11.35 32.48
CA THR A 198 8.43 -11.13 32.73
C THR A 198 8.00 -9.75 32.25
N ILE A 199 6.98 -9.72 31.39
CA ILE A 199 6.31 -8.48 31.01
C ILE A 199 5.42 -8.05 32.17
N ASP A 200 5.58 -6.79 32.62
CA ASP A 200 4.74 -6.21 33.65
C ASP A 200 3.36 -5.86 33.05
N THR A 201 2.32 -6.45 33.63
CA THR A 201 0.93 -6.23 33.19
C THR A 201 0.15 -5.29 34.11
N ASP A 202 0.84 -4.64 35.05
CA ASP A 202 0.27 -3.71 36.04
C ASP A 202 0.91 -2.30 35.95
N ALA A 203 1.51 -1.96 34.81
CA ALA A 203 2.04 -0.63 34.57
C ALA A 203 0.94 0.45 34.74
N PRO A 204 1.25 1.63 35.28
CA PRO A 204 0.27 2.69 35.52
C PRO A 204 -0.10 3.43 34.22
N VAL A 205 -0.74 2.69 33.31
CA VAL A 205 -1.25 3.15 32.01
C VAL A 205 -2.71 2.72 31.83
N GLU A 206 -3.47 3.53 31.12
CA GLU A 206 -4.86 3.32 30.78
C GLU A 206 -5.04 3.57 29.28
N LEU A 207 -5.97 2.85 28.65
CA LEU A 207 -6.36 3.13 27.28
C LEU A 207 -7.38 4.31 27.29
N ASP A 208 -6.98 5.43 26.70
CA ASP A 208 -7.92 6.52 26.44
C ASP A 208 -8.82 6.11 25.24
N ARG A 209 -10.03 5.63 25.54
CA ARG A 209 -10.93 5.09 24.53
C ARG A 209 -11.41 6.12 23.53
N GLU A 210 -11.50 7.39 23.94
CA GLU A 210 -11.93 8.46 23.04
C GLU A 210 -10.84 8.73 21.99
N LYS A 211 -9.58 8.77 22.41
CA LYS A 211 -8.44 8.96 21.50
C LYS A 211 -8.07 7.70 20.71
N ALA A 212 -8.21 6.52 21.34
CA ALA A 212 -7.91 5.26 20.68
C ALA A 212 -9.03 4.79 19.73
N ALA A 213 -10.22 5.39 19.79
CA ALA A 213 -11.33 5.04 18.90
C ALA A 213 -10.92 5.23 17.44
N LEU A 214 -11.10 4.18 16.63
CA LEU A 214 -10.81 4.22 15.23
C LEU A 214 -11.70 5.23 14.51
N SER A 215 -11.08 6.27 13.98
CA SER A 215 -11.67 7.26 13.10
C SER A 215 -11.10 7.13 11.68
N ASN A 216 -11.37 8.08 10.83
CA ASN A 216 -10.72 8.18 9.54
C ASN A 216 -9.26 8.59 9.72
N PHE A 217 -8.31 7.68 9.44
CA PHE A 217 -6.86 7.96 9.49
C PHE A 217 -6.39 8.98 8.46
N TYR A 218 -7.21 9.23 7.43
CA TYR A 218 -6.87 10.09 6.31
C TYR A 218 -7.32 11.52 6.59
N THR A 219 -6.76 12.11 7.65
CA THR A 219 -7.03 13.49 8.04
C THR A 219 -6.30 14.48 7.10
N PRO A 220 -6.74 15.73 6.98
CA PRO A 220 -6.00 16.76 6.24
C PRO A 220 -4.55 16.95 6.75
N LYS A 221 -4.32 16.77 8.06
CA LYS A 221 -2.97 16.83 8.65
C LYS A 221 -2.09 15.66 8.19
N ALA A 222 -2.66 14.46 8.15
CA ALA A 222 -1.96 13.28 7.65
C ALA A 222 -1.63 13.42 6.15
N TYR A 223 -2.52 14.01 5.35
CA TYR A 223 -2.25 14.32 3.94
C TYR A 223 -1.02 15.20 3.75
N GLU A 224 -0.97 16.36 4.44
CA GLU A 224 0.19 17.28 4.38
C GLU A 224 1.48 16.60 4.86
N MET A 225 1.40 15.76 5.89
CA MET A 225 2.53 15.01 6.41
C MET A 225 3.04 13.98 5.37
N PHE A 226 2.14 13.22 4.74
CA PHE A 226 2.50 12.23 3.72
C PHE A 226 3.07 12.89 2.47
N LYS A 227 2.57 14.08 2.10
CA LYS A 227 3.11 14.89 1.01
C LYS A 227 4.54 15.36 1.32
N ARG A 228 4.78 15.87 2.54
CA ARG A 228 6.11 16.29 3.01
C ARG A 228 7.12 15.14 3.00
N LEU A 229 6.66 13.92 3.34
CA LEU A 229 7.48 12.71 3.40
C LEU A 229 7.53 11.93 2.08
N GLU A 230 6.89 12.42 1.02
CA GLU A 230 6.81 11.78 -0.30
C GLU A 230 6.26 10.33 -0.26
N PHE A 231 5.30 10.06 0.63
CA PHE A 231 4.64 8.75 0.75
C PHE A 231 3.61 8.53 -0.36
N LYS A 232 4.09 8.44 -1.61
CA LYS A 232 3.25 8.36 -2.82
C LYS A 232 2.14 7.31 -2.74
N ASN A 233 2.45 6.08 -2.29
CA ASN A 233 1.49 5.00 -2.18
C ASN A 233 0.41 5.24 -1.11
N LEU A 234 0.71 6.02 -0.08
CA LEU A 234 -0.24 6.34 0.98
C LEU A 234 -1.09 7.55 0.62
N LEU A 235 -0.55 8.52 -0.13
CA LEU A 235 -1.31 9.67 -0.64
C LEU A 235 -2.52 9.21 -1.45
N GLY A 236 -2.36 8.16 -2.27
CA GLY A 236 -3.45 7.60 -3.03
C GLY A 236 -4.64 7.10 -2.23
N ARG A 237 -4.44 6.69 -1.00
CA ARG A 237 -5.52 6.21 -0.13
C ARG A 237 -6.41 7.34 0.43
N PHE A 238 -5.93 8.58 0.42
CA PHE A 238 -6.75 9.73 0.83
C PHE A 238 -7.85 10.03 -0.18
N GLU A 239 -7.57 9.78 -1.45
CA GLU A 239 -8.51 10.03 -2.54
C GLU A 239 -9.62 8.99 -2.53
N GLU A 240 -9.31 7.73 -2.21
CA GLU A 240 -10.31 6.66 -2.02
C GLU A 240 -11.30 6.93 -0.88
N THR A 241 -10.89 7.69 0.15
CA THR A 241 -11.71 7.92 1.37
C THR A 241 -12.51 9.23 1.31
N ASN A 242 -12.08 10.20 0.49
CA ASN A 242 -12.72 11.51 0.33
C ASN A 242 -13.53 11.62 -0.97
N ALA A 243 -13.55 10.59 -1.81
CA ALA A 243 -14.46 10.52 -2.95
C ALA A 243 -15.89 10.30 -2.43
N GLU A 244 -16.58 11.40 -2.11
CA GLU A 244 -18.02 11.35 -2.00
C GLU A 244 -18.63 10.96 -3.36
N PRO A 245 -19.79 10.30 -3.42
CA PRO A 245 -20.44 9.92 -4.69
C PRO A 245 -20.75 11.11 -5.62
N GLU A 246 -20.57 12.35 -5.15
CA GLU A 246 -20.76 13.58 -5.94
C GLU A 246 -19.67 13.80 -7.01
N ASP A 247 -18.52 13.10 -6.94
CA ASP A 247 -17.44 13.21 -7.94
C ASP A 247 -17.49 12.13 -9.04
N ALA A 248 -18.57 11.37 -9.13
CA ALA A 248 -18.72 10.38 -10.20
C ALA A 248 -18.77 11.07 -11.58
N VAL A 249 -17.85 10.69 -12.47
CA VAL A 249 -17.87 11.14 -13.86
C VAL A 249 -19.17 10.67 -14.51
N PHE A 250 -19.97 11.62 -15.01
CA PHE A 250 -21.21 11.27 -15.68
C PHE A 250 -20.88 10.73 -17.07
N LEU A 251 -21.12 9.44 -17.26
CA LEU A 251 -20.96 8.74 -18.54
C LEU A 251 -22.35 8.47 -19.14
N ARG A 252 -22.48 8.64 -20.44
CA ARG A 252 -23.69 8.22 -21.17
C ARG A 252 -23.36 7.54 -22.47
N THR A 253 -24.13 6.52 -22.80
CA THR A 253 -24.04 5.82 -24.09
C THR A 253 -25.08 6.37 -25.06
N VAL A 254 -24.65 6.63 -26.31
CA VAL A 254 -25.52 7.09 -27.41
C VAL A 254 -25.49 6.07 -28.54
N THR A 255 -26.69 5.52 -28.85
CA THR A 255 -26.90 4.53 -29.92
C THR A 255 -27.79 5.06 -31.03
N ASP A 256 -28.53 6.15 -30.78
CA ASP A 256 -29.36 6.81 -31.80
C ASP A 256 -28.51 7.64 -32.77
N PHE A 257 -28.71 7.39 -34.05
CA PHE A 257 -27.93 8.05 -35.11
C PHE A 257 -28.16 9.57 -35.18
N SER A 258 -29.40 10.03 -34.99
CA SER A 258 -29.72 11.46 -35.07
C SER A 258 -29.14 12.21 -33.87
N GLU A 259 -29.18 11.62 -32.67
CA GLU A 259 -28.57 12.17 -31.47
C GLU A 259 -27.04 12.23 -31.64
N ALA A 260 -26.42 11.19 -32.19
CA ALA A 260 -24.98 11.15 -32.42
C ALA A 260 -24.53 12.27 -33.40
N GLU A 261 -25.28 12.51 -34.51
CA GLU A 261 -25.00 13.60 -35.45
C GLU A 261 -25.10 14.99 -34.79
N GLU A 262 -26.13 15.23 -33.96
CA GLU A 262 -26.25 16.49 -33.21
C GLU A 262 -25.08 16.70 -32.25
N LEU A 263 -24.64 15.62 -31.58
CA LEU A 263 -23.51 15.67 -30.70
C LEU A 263 -22.19 15.91 -31.41
N PHE A 264 -21.92 15.24 -32.53
CA PHE A 264 -20.73 15.51 -33.33
C PHE A 264 -20.70 16.96 -33.81
N GLY A 265 -21.85 17.53 -34.21
CA GLY A 265 -21.97 18.94 -34.55
C GLY A 265 -21.75 19.92 -33.38
N THR A 266 -21.99 19.46 -32.14
CA THR A 266 -21.71 20.21 -30.90
C THR A 266 -20.24 20.12 -30.56
N ILE A 267 -19.68 18.89 -30.50
CA ILE A 267 -18.28 18.61 -30.18
C ILE A 267 -17.32 19.31 -31.15
N ALA A 268 -17.68 19.39 -32.44
CA ALA A 268 -16.88 20.10 -33.48
C ALA A 268 -16.63 21.58 -33.20
N LYS A 269 -17.40 22.20 -32.30
CA LYS A 269 -17.28 23.63 -31.94
C LYS A 269 -16.42 23.85 -30.69
N GLU A 270 -15.99 22.79 -30.04
CA GLU A 270 -15.20 22.87 -28.82
C GLU A 270 -13.72 23.19 -29.12
N GLU A 271 -13.08 23.86 -28.18
CA GLU A 271 -11.64 24.17 -28.26
C GLU A 271 -10.76 22.95 -27.87
N LYS A 272 -11.37 22.00 -27.16
CA LYS A 272 -10.69 20.81 -26.62
C LYS A 272 -11.62 19.60 -26.61
N ALA A 273 -11.06 18.44 -26.95
CA ALA A 273 -11.73 17.15 -26.73
C ALA A 273 -10.72 16.08 -26.29
N GLY A 274 -11.20 15.10 -25.52
CA GLY A 274 -10.46 13.89 -25.16
C GLY A 274 -11.12 12.67 -25.79
N ALA A 275 -10.34 11.75 -26.35
CA ALA A 275 -10.89 10.56 -27.00
C ALA A 275 -10.21 9.27 -26.57
N ALA A 276 -11.01 8.18 -26.54
CA ALA A 276 -10.55 6.81 -26.35
C ALA A 276 -11.23 5.88 -27.34
N LEU A 277 -10.47 4.95 -27.91
CA LEU A 277 -10.94 3.96 -28.87
C LEU A 277 -10.89 2.56 -28.27
N LEU A 278 -11.97 1.79 -28.47
CA LEU A 278 -11.98 0.35 -28.22
C LEU A 278 -11.89 -0.37 -29.56
N THR A 279 -10.75 -1.03 -29.79
CA THR A 279 -10.51 -1.75 -31.04
C THR A 279 -10.27 -3.25 -30.79
N GLU A 280 -10.61 -4.07 -31.77
CA GLU A 280 -10.36 -5.50 -31.75
C GLU A 280 -9.59 -5.93 -33.01
N GLU A 281 -8.54 -6.74 -32.83
CA GLU A 281 -7.80 -7.32 -33.95
C GLU A 281 -8.63 -8.45 -34.59
N THR A 282 -8.97 -8.32 -35.85
CA THR A 282 -9.63 -9.38 -36.61
C THR A 282 -8.58 -10.21 -37.32
N PRO A 283 -8.44 -11.54 -37.02
CA PRO A 283 -7.53 -12.38 -37.77
C PRO A 283 -8.01 -12.49 -39.22
N LYS A 284 -7.22 -12.04 -40.18
CA LYS A 284 -7.43 -12.41 -41.59
C LYS A 284 -6.80 -13.77 -41.85
N ASP A 285 -7.49 -14.62 -42.60
CA ASP A 285 -6.99 -15.92 -43.00
C ASP A 285 -5.74 -15.80 -43.87
N GLY A 286 -4.58 -16.24 -43.36
CA GLY A 286 -3.35 -16.38 -44.13
C GLY A 286 -2.10 -15.84 -43.42
N PRO A 287 -0.93 -16.43 -43.63
CA PRO A 287 0.33 -16.11 -42.94
C PRO A 287 0.97 -14.76 -43.31
N MET A 288 0.39 -14.00 -44.25
CA MET A 288 0.84 -12.66 -44.66
C MET A 288 -0.32 -11.62 -44.66
N ALA A 289 -1.44 -11.90 -44.00
CA ALA A 289 -2.56 -11.00 -44.00
C ALA A 289 -2.33 -9.86 -42.98
N ASP A 290 -2.47 -8.63 -43.43
CA ASP A 290 -2.46 -7.43 -42.62
C ASP A 290 -3.53 -7.53 -41.54
N ARG A 291 -3.15 -7.36 -40.27
CA ARG A 291 -4.09 -7.40 -39.15
C ARG A 291 -4.98 -6.14 -39.22
N SER A 292 -6.23 -6.30 -39.64
CA SER A 292 -7.18 -5.20 -39.58
C SER A 292 -7.71 -5.02 -38.17
N ARG A 293 -7.71 -3.78 -37.68
CA ARG A 293 -8.32 -3.42 -36.39
C ARG A 293 -9.70 -2.83 -36.64
N SER A 294 -10.73 -3.50 -36.13
CA SER A 294 -12.12 -3.02 -36.18
C SER A 294 -12.42 -2.22 -34.92
N LEU A 295 -13.12 -1.08 -35.09
CA LEU A 295 -13.58 -0.29 -33.96
C LEU A 295 -14.84 -0.96 -33.37
N VAL A 296 -14.81 -1.20 -32.05
CA VAL A 296 -15.93 -1.74 -31.26
C VAL A 296 -16.73 -0.59 -30.63
N GLY A 297 -16.09 0.53 -30.36
CA GLY A 297 -16.72 1.75 -29.86
C GLY A 297 -15.68 2.81 -29.55
N MET A 298 -16.15 4.03 -29.31
CA MET A 298 -15.31 5.17 -28.93
C MET A 298 -15.98 6.01 -27.85
N ALA A 299 -15.18 6.63 -26.99
CA ALA A 299 -15.67 7.65 -26.08
C ALA A 299 -15.05 9.00 -26.39
N VAL A 300 -15.83 10.07 -26.19
CA VAL A 300 -15.39 11.45 -26.32
C VAL A 300 -15.79 12.26 -25.11
N ALA A 301 -14.81 12.95 -24.50
CA ALA A 301 -15.00 13.96 -23.46
C ALA A 301 -14.87 15.36 -24.06
N TYR A 302 -15.80 16.26 -23.74
CA TYR A 302 -15.85 17.60 -24.30
C TYR A 302 -16.56 18.59 -23.38
N GLY A 303 -16.49 19.88 -23.68
CA GLY A 303 -17.18 20.96 -22.96
C GLY A 303 -16.22 21.78 -22.08
N SER A 304 -16.79 22.71 -21.30
CA SER A 304 -16.05 23.62 -20.43
C SER A 304 -16.42 23.39 -18.98
N GLY A 305 -15.44 23.34 -18.10
CA GLY A 305 -15.64 23.01 -16.68
C GLY A 305 -15.69 21.50 -16.45
N GLU A 306 -16.79 20.98 -15.88
CA GLU A 306 -17.03 19.53 -15.80
C GLU A 306 -17.38 19.01 -17.20
N PRO A 307 -16.59 18.07 -17.76
CA PRO A 307 -16.84 17.62 -19.13
C PRO A 307 -18.03 16.65 -19.22
N ASP A 308 -18.77 16.76 -20.30
CA ASP A 308 -19.66 15.69 -20.77
C ASP A 308 -18.82 14.57 -21.38
N VAL A 309 -19.12 13.30 -21.01
CA VAL A 309 -18.44 12.12 -21.54
C VAL A 309 -19.46 11.19 -22.18
N VAL A 310 -19.30 10.95 -23.48
CA VAL A 310 -20.22 10.15 -24.27
C VAL A 310 -19.50 8.98 -24.90
N TYR A 311 -20.10 7.78 -24.76
CA TYR A 311 -19.66 6.56 -25.40
C TYR A 311 -20.57 6.25 -26.62
N PHE A 312 -19.97 5.94 -27.75
CA PHE A 312 -20.62 5.55 -29.00
C PHE A 312 -20.21 4.10 -29.31
N PRO A 313 -21.07 3.09 -29.08
CA PRO A 313 -20.81 1.73 -29.51
C PRO A 313 -20.88 1.62 -31.04
N ALA A 314 -20.02 0.79 -31.63
CA ALA A 314 -20.04 0.53 -33.08
C ALA A 314 -21.14 -0.48 -33.43
N GLU A 315 -22.39 -0.04 -33.37
CA GLU A 315 -23.58 -0.88 -33.65
C GLU A 315 -24.64 -0.19 -34.47
N GLY A 316 -25.48 -0.95 -35.10
CA GLY A 316 -26.58 -0.42 -35.94
C GLY A 316 -26.10 0.50 -37.06
N PHE A 317 -26.59 1.73 -37.09
CA PHE A 317 -26.16 2.75 -38.04
C PHE A 317 -24.86 3.46 -37.66
N LEU A 318 -24.43 3.36 -36.40
CA LEU A 318 -23.14 3.87 -35.95
C LEU A 318 -22.05 2.82 -36.24
N THR A 319 -21.76 2.58 -37.51
CA THR A 319 -20.74 1.60 -37.88
C THR A 319 -19.33 2.06 -37.47
N GLY A 320 -18.40 1.12 -37.26
CA GLY A 320 -17.03 1.46 -36.91
C GLY A 320 -16.33 2.39 -37.90
N ASP A 321 -16.59 2.22 -39.20
CA ASP A 321 -16.04 3.09 -40.27
C ASP A 321 -16.64 4.50 -40.18
N TYR A 322 -17.96 4.61 -39.98
CA TYR A 322 -18.63 5.87 -39.77
C TYR A 322 -18.08 6.65 -38.54
N LEU A 323 -17.94 5.94 -37.42
CA LEU A 323 -17.39 6.56 -36.21
C LEU A 323 -15.93 7.00 -36.37
N LYS A 324 -15.12 6.26 -37.13
CA LYS A 324 -13.75 6.67 -37.48
C LYS A 324 -13.72 7.90 -38.38
N GLU A 325 -14.60 7.97 -39.36
CA GLU A 325 -14.71 9.15 -40.24
C GLU A 325 -15.06 10.39 -39.42
N LYS A 326 -16.09 10.32 -38.56
CA LYS A 326 -16.50 11.41 -37.66
C LYS A 326 -15.41 11.84 -36.70
N LEU A 327 -14.73 10.89 -36.10
CA LEU A 327 -13.63 11.20 -35.19
C LEU A 327 -12.44 11.87 -35.88
N THR A 328 -12.16 11.48 -37.14
CA THR A 328 -11.14 12.14 -37.98
C THR A 328 -11.54 13.58 -38.30
N GLU A 329 -12.81 13.81 -38.59
CA GLU A 329 -13.34 15.20 -38.83
C GLU A 329 -13.19 16.05 -37.56
N LEU A 330 -13.59 15.53 -36.40
CA LEU A 330 -13.47 16.22 -35.11
C LEU A 330 -12.00 16.53 -34.78
N GLN A 331 -11.13 15.55 -34.92
CA GLN A 331 -9.71 15.68 -34.61
C GLN A 331 -9.01 16.78 -35.47
N LYS A 332 -9.40 16.95 -36.73
CA LYS A 332 -8.87 18.00 -37.58
C LYS A 332 -9.43 19.40 -37.28
N GLN A 333 -10.62 19.48 -36.69
CA GLN A 333 -11.30 20.75 -36.40
C GLN A 333 -10.97 21.28 -35.01
N ILE A 334 -10.78 20.41 -34.04
CA ILE A 334 -10.58 20.77 -32.63
C ILE A 334 -9.11 21.12 -32.39
N PRO A 335 -8.80 22.32 -31.85
CA PRO A 335 -7.43 22.80 -31.68
C PRO A 335 -6.58 21.93 -30.73
N VAL A 336 -7.19 21.38 -29.69
CA VAL A 336 -6.51 20.49 -28.72
C VAL A 336 -7.25 19.16 -28.63
N PHE A 337 -6.66 18.11 -29.17
CA PHE A 337 -7.25 16.78 -29.18
C PHE A 337 -6.42 15.83 -28.32
N CYS A 338 -6.98 15.40 -27.20
CA CYS A 338 -6.27 14.65 -26.16
C CYS A 338 -6.49 13.14 -26.31
N VAL A 339 -5.40 12.38 -26.24
CA VAL A 339 -5.41 10.91 -26.29
C VAL A 339 -4.46 10.34 -25.25
N MET A 340 -4.67 9.08 -24.87
CA MET A 340 -3.82 8.41 -23.89
C MET A 340 -2.47 7.96 -24.47
N ASP A 341 -2.47 7.46 -25.70
CA ASP A 341 -1.31 6.99 -26.48
C ASP A 341 -1.49 7.41 -27.94
N GLY A 342 -0.77 8.46 -28.34
CA GLY A 342 -0.84 9.01 -29.70
C GLY A 342 -0.40 8.01 -30.76
N LYS A 343 0.54 7.12 -30.45
CA LYS A 343 1.04 6.12 -31.40
C LYS A 343 -0.02 5.05 -31.68
N GLU A 344 -0.69 4.54 -30.66
CA GLU A 344 -1.79 3.59 -30.85
C GLU A 344 -2.99 4.25 -31.52
N PHE A 345 -3.31 5.50 -31.14
CA PHE A 345 -4.36 6.26 -31.78
C PHE A 345 -4.14 6.45 -33.29
N LEU A 346 -2.92 6.85 -33.70
CA LEU A 346 -2.59 7.03 -35.13
C LEU A 346 -2.57 5.73 -35.94
N LYS A 347 -2.33 4.58 -35.32
CA LYS A 347 -2.49 3.27 -35.98
C LYS A 347 -3.95 2.98 -36.35
N ASP A 348 -4.87 3.36 -35.47
CA ASP A 348 -6.32 3.15 -35.67
C ASP A 348 -6.92 4.26 -36.52
N MET A 349 -6.30 5.45 -36.55
CA MET A 349 -6.72 6.68 -37.19
C MET A 349 -5.61 7.24 -38.08
N PRO A 350 -5.24 6.57 -39.20
CA PRO A 350 -4.09 6.95 -40.03
C PRO A 350 -4.21 8.31 -40.71
N ASP A 351 -5.45 8.82 -40.87
CA ASP A 351 -5.74 10.11 -41.49
C ASP A 351 -5.85 11.28 -40.51
N ALA A 352 -5.55 11.04 -39.22
CA ALA A 352 -5.53 12.05 -38.17
C ALA A 352 -4.31 12.98 -38.28
N ASP A 353 -4.48 14.25 -37.91
CA ASP A 353 -3.42 15.26 -37.90
C ASP A 353 -2.63 15.25 -36.58
N GLU A 354 -1.35 14.89 -36.64
CA GLU A 354 -0.49 14.86 -35.47
C GLU A 354 -0.31 16.23 -34.78
N ALA A 355 -0.50 17.34 -35.51
CA ALA A 355 -0.26 18.68 -35.00
C ALA A 355 -1.26 19.11 -33.92
N HIS A 356 -2.43 18.49 -33.86
CA HIS A 356 -3.49 18.78 -32.91
C HIS A 356 -3.55 17.81 -31.75
N LEU A 357 -2.67 16.79 -31.73
CA LEU A 357 -2.69 15.74 -30.69
C LEU A 357 -1.92 16.15 -29.42
N PHE A 358 -2.59 16.03 -28.30
CA PHE A 358 -1.97 16.01 -26.98
C PHE A 358 -1.93 14.56 -26.48
N ASP A 359 -0.72 14.01 -26.31
CA ASP A 359 -0.50 12.66 -25.78
C ASP A 359 -0.27 12.74 -24.26
N ALA A 360 -1.28 12.30 -23.49
CA ALA A 360 -1.24 12.36 -22.04
C ALA A 360 -0.22 11.37 -21.44
N GLY A 361 0.00 10.21 -22.07
CA GLY A 361 1.01 9.26 -21.64
C GLY A 361 2.43 9.79 -21.79
N ILE A 362 2.74 10.45 -22.90
CA ILE A 362 4.03 11.13 -23.10
C ILE A 362 4.18 12.29 -22.12
N ALA A 363 3.15 13.11 -21.94
CA ALA A 363 3.17 14.22 -20.99
C ALA A 363 3.45 13.74 -19.56
N ALA A 364 2.78 12.67 -19.10
CA ALA A 364 2.99 12.05 -17.80
C ALA A 364 4.42 11.52 -17.65
N TYR A 365 4.96 10.88 -18.68
CA TYR A 365 6.35 10.40 -18.67
C TYR A 365 7.37 11.55 -18.58
N LEU A 366 7.13 12.65 -19.26
CA LEU A 366 8.01 13.83 -19.19
C LEU A 366 7.99 14.48 -17.79
N LEU A 367 6.83 14.49 -17.13
CA LEU A 367 6.66 15.03 -15.78
C LEU A 367 7.28 14.12 -14.72
N ASN A 368 7.20 12.80 -14.88
CA ASN A 368 7.73 11.83 -13.92
C ASN A 368 8.35 10.60 -14.62
N PRO A 369 9.59 10.67 -15.10
CA PRO A 369 10.23 9.61 -15.88
C PRO A 369 10.60 8.34 -15.07
N LEU A 370 10.34 8.34 -13.76
CA LEU A 370 10.63 7.18 -12.89
C LEU A 370 9.57 6.06 -13.00
N LYS A 371 8.41 6.37 -13.56
CA LYS A 371 7.33 5.42 -13.79
C LYS A 371 7.36 4.97 -15.26
N SER A 372 7.35 3.66 -15.50
CA SER A 372 7.49 3.10 -16.85
C SER A 372 6.20 3.09 -17.66
N GLN A 373 5.04 3.08 -16.99
CA GLN A 373 3.72 3.10 -17.60
C GLN A 373 2.77 3.93 -16.74
N TYR A 374 1.83 4.61 -17.39
CA TYR A 374 0.77 5.39 -16.78
C TYR A 374 -0.58 4.85 -17.26
N SER A 375 -1.43 4.46 -16.31
CA SER A 375 -2.83 4.16 -16.58
C SER A 375 -3.67 5.45 -16.54
N TYR A 376 -4.88 5.40 -17.05
CA TYR A 376 -5.77 6.57 -17.06
C TYR A 376 -6.16 7.00 -15.63
N ASP A 377 -6.35 6.06 -14.72
CA ASP A 377 -6.62 6.32 -13.31
C ASP A 377 -5.41 6.95 -12.59
N ASP A 378 -4.18 6.54 -12.93
CA ASP A 378 -2.97 7.22 -12.47
C ASP A 378 -2.94 8.68 -12.90
N ILE A 379 -3.32 8.98 -14.16
CA ILE A 379 -3.33 10.34 -14.70
C ILE A 379 -4.38 11.19 -13.99
N VAL A 380 -5.60 10.67 -13.79
CA VAL A 380 -6.65 11.39 -13.06
C VAL A 380 -6.21 11.67 -11.63
N LYS A 381 -5.68 10.68 -10.96
CA LYS A 381 -5.19 10.77 -9.59
C LYS A 381 -4.07 11.81 -9.44
N GLU A 382 -3.07 11.78 -10.30
CA GLU A 382 -1.86 12.60 -10.18
C GLU A 382 -2.09 14.06 -10.67
N TYR A 383 -2.93 14.27 -11.70
CA TYR A 383 -3.06 15.57 -12.35
C TYR A 383 -4.44 16.21 -12.26
N VAL A 384 -5.49 15.46 -11.93
CA VAL A 384 -6.87 15.97 -11.75
C VAL A 384 -7.28 15.97 -10.28
N HIS A 385 -6.64 15.13 -9.47
CA HIS A 385 -6.93 14.93 -8.03
C HIS A 385 -8.37 14.44 -7.78
N ARG A 386 -8.86 13.55 -8.66
CA ARG A 386 -10.16 12.90 -8.57
C ARG A 386 -10.01 11.38 -8.64
N TYR A 387 -11.10 10.69 -8.33
CA TYR A 387 -11.18 9.24 -8.44
C TYR A 387 -11.93 8.83 -9.71
N VAL A 388 -11.41 7.82 -10.39
CA VAL A 388 -12.09 7.05 -11.44
C VAL A 388 -11.79 5.57 -11.23
N PRO A 389 -12.72 4.64 -11.54
CA PRO A 389 -12.49 3.21 -11.36
C PRO A 389 -11.26 2.74 -12.14
N ALA A 390 -10.34 2.04 -11.43
CA ALA A 390 -9.18 1.42 -12.06
C ALA A 390 -9.57 0.18 -12.90
N VAL A 391 -8.64 -0.32 -13.70
CA VAL A 391 -8.83 -1.53 -14.54
C VAL A 391 -9.29 -2.72 -13.70
N GLU A 392 -8.68 -2.90 -12.51
CA GLU A 392 -9.02 -3.98 -11.59
C GLU A 392 -10.45 -3.92 -11.07
N GLU A 393 -10.98 -2.73 -10.91
CA GLU A 393 -12.35 -2.52 -10.44
C GLU A 393 -13.38 -2.75 -11.54
N ILE A 394 -13.08 -2.34 -12.78
CA ILE A 394 -13.98 -2.55 -13.92
C ILE A 394 -14.01 -4.03 -14.33
N PHE A 395 -12.87 -4.71 -14.34
CA PHE A 395 -12.74 -6.06 -14.89
C PHE A 395 -12.54 -7.17 -13.84
N GLY A 396 -12.40 -6.84 -12.55
CA GLY A 396 -12.14 -7.79 -11.48
C GLY A 396 -10.72 -8.38 -11.50
N GLY A 397 -9.77 -7.75 -12.19
CA GLY A 397 -8.38 -8.15 -12.27
C GLY A 397 -7.57 -7.25 -13.19
N SER A 398 -6.24 -7.33 -13.13
CA SER A 398 -5.30 -6.45 -13.86
C SER A 398 -5.24 -6.68 -15.38
N LYS A 399 -5.94 -7.70 -15.91
CA LYS A 399 -5.93 -8.01 -17.33
C LYS A 399 -7.15 -7.43 -18.02
N ILE A 400 -6.94 -6.53 -18.99
CA ILE A 400 -7.98 -5.96 -19.83
C ILE A 400 -8.47 -7.03 -20.82
N PRO A 401 -9.77 -7.37 -20.87
CA PRO A 401 -10.33 -8.26 -21.87
C PRO A 401 -10.25 -7.67 -23.28
N ALA A 402 -10.34 -8.48 -24.32
CA ALA A 402 -10.53 -8.00 -25.69
C ALA A 402 -11.86 -7.22 -25.77
N ALA A 403 -11.89 -6.11 -26.53
CA ALA A 403 -13.03 -5.19 -26.57
C ALA A 403 -14.36 -5.86 -26.88
N GLY A 404 -14.42 -6.80 -27.81
CA GLY A 404 -15.63 -7.58 -28.12
C GLY A 404 -16.06 -8.60 -27.05
N LYS A 405 -15.29 -8.77 -25.96
CA LYS A 405 -15.62 -9.63 -24.81
C LYS A 405 -16.03 -8.82 -23.56
N MET A 406 -15.97 -7.50 -23.62
CA MET A 406 -16.43 -6.62 -22.55
C MET A 406 -17.95 -6.52 -22.58
N THR A 407 -18.58 -6.37 -21.40
CA THR A 407 -20.00 -6.00 -21.37
C THR A 407 -20.17 -4.54 -21.83
N PRO A 408 -21.38 -4.13 -22.27
CA PRO A 408 -21.63 -2.73 -22.64
C PRO A 408 -21.24 -1.74 -21.53
N GLU A 409 -21.52 -2.06 -20.28
CA GLU A 409 -21.18 -1.24 -19.10
C GLU A 409 -19.65 -1.15 -18.92
N GLN A 410 -18.93 -2.26 -19.17
CA GLN A 410 -17.47 -2.26 -19.11
C GLN A 410 -16.84 -1.44 -20.23
N GLN A 411 -17.42 -1.51 -21.44
CA GLN A 411 -16.97 -0.71 -22.59
C GLN A 411 -17.15 0.78 -22.33
N GLU A 412 -18.36 1.19 -21.90
CA GLU A 412 -18.67 2.57 -21.52
C GLU A 412 -17.75 3.08 -20.43
N SER A 413 -17.65 2.35 -19.31
CA SER A 413 -16.85 2.73 -18.16
C SER A 413 -15.37 2.86 -18.54
N TYR A 414 -14.79 1.84 -19.20
CA TYR A 414 -13.38 1.83 -19.52
C TYR A 414 -12.99 2.91 -20.54
N ALA A 415 -13.73 3.03 -21.67
CA ALA A 415 -13.45 4.06 -22.68
C ALA A 415 -13.80 5.45 -22.17
N GLY A 416 -14.92 5.61 -21.46
CA GLY A 416 -15.36 6.88 -20.92
C GLY A 416 -14.37 7.48 -19.92
N HIS A 417 -13.89 6.68 -18.98
CA HIS A 417 -12.90 7.17 -18.01
C HIS A 417 -11.53 7.46 -18.64
N GLN A 418 -11.14 6.76 -19.72
CA GLN A 418 -9.93 7.13 -20.48
C GLN A 418 -10.10 8.49 -21.18
N ALA A 419 -11.23 8.71 -21.87
CA ALA A 419 -11.51 9.97 -22.55
C ALA A 419 -11.58 11.13 -21.54
N TYR A 420 -12.23 10.92 -20.39
CA TYR A 420 -12.25 11.87 -19.28
C TYR A 420 -10.85 12.20 -18.79
N ALA A 421 -10.02 11.19 -18.52
CA ALA A 421 -8.69 11.35 -17.95
C ALA A 421 -7.81 12.27 -18.79
N VAL A 422 -7.74 12.01 -20.09
CA VAL A 422 -6.89 12.80 -20.99
C VAL A 422 -7.41 14.23 -21.20
N PHE A 423 -8.74 14.40 -21.19
CA PHE A 423 -9.38 15.71 -21.28
C PHE A 423 -9.13 16.55 -20.04
N ALA A 424 -9.41 15.98 -18.84
CA ALA A 424 -9.36 16.70 -17.58
C ALA A 424 -7.93 17.02 -17.13
N ALA A 425 -6.95 16.14 -17.43
CA ALA A 425 -5.57 16.33 -17.03
C ALA A 425 -4.77 17.30 -17.91
N GLN A 426 -5.19 17.52 -19.14
CA GLN A 426 -4.40 18.23 -20.16
C GLN A 426 -3.88 19.60 -19.69
N GLU A 427 -4.74 20.47 -19.17
CA GLU A 427 -4.35 21.84 -18.78
C GLU A 427 -3.34 21.85 -17.64
N ASN A 428 -3.55 21.00 -16.63
CA ASN A 428 -2.63 20.89 -15.50
C ASN A 428 -1.28 20.31 -15.93
N MET A 429 -1.28 19.29 -16.80
CA MET A 429 -0.06 18.71 -17.33
C MET A 429 0.72 19.72 -18.19
N GLU A 430 0.07 20.47 -19.07
CA GLU A 430 0.72 21.54 -19.84
C GLU A 430 1.30 22.64 -18.94
N LYS A 431 0.57 23.04 -17.91
CA LYS A 431 1.04 24.05 -16.95
C LYS A 431 2.31 23.56 -16.24
N LEU A 432 2.30 22.32 -15.74
CA LEU A 432 3.46 21.71 -15.06
C LEU A 432 4.65 21.57 -16.02
N LEU A 433 4.45 21.19 -17.27
CA LEU A 433 5.50 21.11 -18.28
C LEU A 433 6.13 22.47 -18.56
N LYS A 434 5.31 23.53 -18.60
CA LYS A 434 5.79 24.93 -18.78
C LYS A 434 6.56 25.43 -17.54
N GLU A 435 6.06 25.11 -16.33
CA GLU A 435 6.71 25.51 -15.06
C GLU A 435 8.05 24.79 -14.86
N GLN A 436 8.22 23.55 -15.31
CA GLN A 436 9.49 22.84 -15.25
C GLN A 436 10.51 23.32 -16.31
N ASP A 437 10.16 24.32 -17.12
CA ASP A 437 10.99 24.88 -18.22
C ASP A 437 11.55 23.80 -19.18
N ARG A 438 10.82 22.68 -19.29
CA ARG A 438 11.19 21.50 -20.07
C ARG A 438 10.40 21.47 -21.39
N SER A 439 10.79 22.32 -22.33
CA SER A 439 10.41 22.06 -23.72
C SER A 439 11.11 20.75 -24.18
N GLY A 440 10.48 19.94 -25.03
CA GLY A 440 11.13 18.74 -25.57
C GLY A 440 12.46 19.05 -26.31
N GLN A 441 12.68 20.34 -26.67
CA GLN A 441 13.96 20.83 -27.24
C GLN A 441 15.06 20.97 -26.19
N GLU A 442 14.71 21.44 -24.98
CA GLU A 442 15.69 21.59 -23.88
C GLU A 442 16.11 20.24 -23.32
N LEU A 443 15.17 19.33 -23.14
CA LEU A 443 15.47 17.96 -22.73
C LEU A 443 16.34 17.24 -23.77
N ALA A 444 16.06 17.40 -25.06
CA ALA A 444 16.89 16.87 -26.14
C ALA A 444 18.31 17.45 -26.11
N LYS A 445 18.43 18.75 -25.81
CA LYS A 445 19.70 19.46 -25.69
C LYS A 445 20.50 19.02 -24.45
N GLU A 446 19.85 18.89 -23.28
CA GLU A 446 20.48 18.36 -22.05
C GLU A 446 20.97 16.93 -22.23
N LEU A 447 20.23 16.10 -22.95
CA LEU A 447 20.61 14.72 -23.26
C LEU A 447 21.59 14.59 -24.42
N GLY A 448 21.99 15.70 -25.05
CA GLY A 448 22.86 15.70 -26.22
C GLY A 448 22.23 15.05 -27.47
N LEU A 449 20.89 15.04 -27.55
CA LEU A 449 20.12 14.39 -28.61
C LEU A 449 19.44 15.43 -29.51
N SER A 450 19.26 15.11 -30.80
CA SER A 450 18.32 15.87 -31.64
C SER A 450 16.87 15.55 -31.24
N ARG A 451 15.92 16.46 -31.56
CA ARG A 451 14.49 16.24 -31.32
C ARG A 451 14.01 14.93 -31.96
N SER A 452 14.42 14.65 -33.17
CA SER A 452 14.14 13.40 -33.90
C SER A 452 14.78 12.17 -33.22
N SER A 453 15.97 12.31 -32.63
CA SER A 453 16.66 11.23 -31.90
C SER A 453 16.00 10.97 -30.53
N LEU A 454 15.45 11.99 -29.87
CA LEU A 454 14.65 11.86 -28.66
C LEU A 454 13.39 11.04 -28.95
N PHE A 455 12.61 11.43 -29.97
CA PHE A 455 11.44 10.68 -30.41
C PHE A 455 11.77 9.26 -30.89
N ALA A 456 12.89 9.06 -31.59
CA ALA A 456 13.36 7.73 -32.00
C ALA A 456 13.73 6.84 -30.81
N LYS A 457 14.34 7.38 -29.73
CA LYS A 457 14.60 6.65 -28.49
C LYS A 457 13.32 6.31 -27.74
N PHE A 458 12.33 7.21 -27.70
CA PHE A 458 11.01 6.91 -27.16
C PHE A 458 10.32 5.80 -27.96
N LYS A 459 10.42 5.85 -29.30
CA LYS A 459 9.89 4.83 -30.20
C LYS A 459 10.56 3.45 -30.00
N ALA A 460 11.88 3.40 -29.91
CA ALA A 460 12.64 2.14 -29.67
C ALA A 460 12.29 1.50 -28.33
N ARG A 461 12.15 2.29 -27.26
CA ARG A 461 11.82 1.79 -25.92
C ARG A 461 10.39 1.26 -25.79
N SER A 462 9.45 1.76 -26.63
CA SER A 462 8.07 1.24 -26.74
C SER A 462 7.98 -0.03 -27.60
N GLU A 463 9.06 -0.42 -28.32
CA GLU A 463 9.15 -1.65 -29.10
C GLU A 463 9.84 -2.81 -28.33
N GLU A 464 10.49 -2.52 -27.17
CA GLU A 464 11.13 -3.51 -26.30
C GLU A 464 10.21 -4.04 -25.17
N HIS A 465 8.97 -3.58 -25.09
CA HIS A 465 7.92 -4.02 -24.15
C HIS A 465 6.63 -4.28 -24.93
#